data_58d7e051a309b46f500f3e307661614e
#
_entry.id   58d7e051a309b46f500f3e307661614e
#
_cell.length_a   1.000
_cell.length_b   1.000
_cell.length_c   1.000
_cell.angle_alpha   90.00
_cell.angle_beta   90.00
_cell.angle_gamma   90.00
#
_symmetry.space_group_name_H-M   'P 1'
#
loop_
_entity.id
_entity.type
_entity.pdbx_description
1 polymer ?
#
loop_
_entity_poly.entity_id
_entity_poly.type
_entity_poly.pdbx_seq_one_letter_code
_entity_poly.pdbx_strand_id
1 'polypeptide(L)'
;MKIEKFVLGPMGTNCYIAVNEENGECFLVDPAAWPQELSSHIRTRGKKPLAVLLTHGHFDHIMGLDGLLKEYDIPVYALENEKDILNSGRLNLSAMMGTEYTFSGARYAKDGQILDLGGAQIRVIHTPGHTSGGCCYYIEKEGVLFSGDTLFHASIGRTDFPTGSSSQLVRSVKERLFELPDETKVYPGHMDETSIGYEKKYNPFV
;
A
#
# COMPACT_ATOMS: atom_id res chain seq x y z
N MET A 1 13.99 -5.45 -9.67
CA MET A 1 13.58 -5.48 -8.24
C MET A 1 12.77 -6.74 -7.99
N LYS A 2 12.95 -7.41 -6.84
CA LYS A 2 12.17 -8.59 -6.46
C LYS A 2 11.05 -8.20 -5.50
N ILE A 3 9.82 -8.60 -5.81
CA ILE A 3 8.66 -8.38 -4.93
C ILE A 3 8.36 -9.68 -4.19
N GLU A 4 8.28 -9.61 -2.87
CA GLU A 4 7.90 -10.71 -2.00
C GLU A 4 6.58 -10.37 -1.31
N LYS A 5 5.60 -11.28 -1.38
CA LYS A 5 4.26 -11.10 -0.80
C LYS A 5 4.12 -11.93 0.49
N PHE A 6 3.57 -11.31 1.52
CA PHE A 6 3.19 -11.94 2.79
C PHE A 6 1.75 -11.58 3.10
N VAL A 7 0.91 -12.59 3.32
CA VAL A 7 -0.48 -12.39 3.74
C VAL A 7 -0.50 -12.31 5.26
N LEU A 8 -0.89 -11.16 5.81
CA LEU A 8 -0.74 -10.86 7.23
C LEU A 8 -2.05 -10.39 7.86
N GLY A 9 -2.10 -10.54 9.19
CA GLY A 9 -3.22 -10.03 9.98
C GLY A 9 -4.53 -10.80 9.78
N PRO A 10 -5.57 -10.46 10.57
CA PRO A 10 -6.85 -11.18 10.56
C PRO A 10 -7.68 -10.94 9.29
N MET A 11 -7.39 -9.85 8.56
CA MET A 11 -8.10 -9.51 7.31
C MET A 11 -7.42 -10.10 6.08
N GLY A 12 -6.26 -10.77 6.24
CA GLY A 12 -5.52 -11.36 5.12
C GLY A 12 -4.95 -10.33 4.16
N THR A 13 -4.44 -9.23 4.71
CA THR A 13 -3.86 -8.13 3.93
C THR A 13 -2.51 -8.52 3.35
N ASN A 14 -2.29 -8.18 2.09
CA ASN A 14 -1.03 -8.38 1.41
C ASN A 14 -0.01 -7.31 1.84
N CYS A 15 0.99 -7.71 2.57
CA CYS A 15 2.19 -6.92 2.83
C CYS A 15 3.25 -7.29 1.79
N TYR A 16 3.88 -6.30 1.18
CA TYR A 16 4.94 -6.53 0.20
C TYR A 16 6.28 -6.03 0.71
N ILE A 17 7.34 -6.78 0.36
CA ILE A 17 8.73 -6.34 0.49
C ILE A 17 9.30 -6.24 -0.92
N ALA A 18 9.63 -5.01 -1.34
CA ALA A 18 10.29 -4.76 -2.61
C ALA A 18 11.80 -4.65 -2.38
N VAL A 19 12.57 -5.60 -2.91
CA VAL A 19 13.98 -5.79 -2.62
C VAL A 19 14.83 -5.47 -3.84
N ASN A 20 15.83 -4.62 -3.66
CA ASN A 20 16.95 -4.51 -4.60
C ASN A 20 17.89 -5.70 -4.37
N GLU A 21 17.95 -6.62 -5.33
CA GLU A 21 18.74 -7.86 -5.19
C GLU A 21 20.25 -7.61 -5.24
N GLU A 22 20.71 -6.47 -5.72
CA GLU A 22 22.13 -6.14 -5.82
C GLU A 22 22.76 -5.79 -4.46
N ASN A 23 21.99 -5.09 -3.59
CA ASN A 23 22.53 -4.56 -2.32
C ASN A 23 21.71 -4.93 -1.08
N GLY A 24 20.56 -5.61 -1.25
CA GLY A 24 19.65 -6.02 -0.19
C GLY A 24 18.80 -4.90 0.40
N GLU A 25 18.89 -3.68 -0.12
CA GLU A 25 18.02 -2.59 0.28
C GLU A 25 16.57 -2.89 -0.11
N CYS A 26 15.62 -2.55 0.77
CA CYS A 26 14.22 -2.83 0.52
C CYS A 26 13.31 -1.79 1.15
N PHE A 27 12.08 -1.74 0.70
CA PHE A 27 11.01 -1.04 1.38
C PHE A 27 9.80 -1.97 1.55
N LEU A 28 8.99 -1.67 2.55
CA LEU A 28 7.78 -2.44 2.84
C LEU A 28 6.55 -1.65 2.40
N VAL A 29 5.52 -2.35 1.94
CA VAL A 29 4.21 -1.76 1.64
C VAL A 29 3.18 -2.43 2.53
N ASP A 30 2.39 -1.63 3.24
CA ASP A 30 1.26 -2.02 4.09
C ASP A 30 1.60 -3.14 5.09
N PRO A 31 2.43 -2.89 6.11
CA PRO A 31 2.76 -3.89 7.12
C PRO A 31 1.59 -4.13 8.07
N ALA A 32 0.63 -4.94 7.64
CA ALA A 32 -0.62 -5.28 8.32
C ALA A 32 -0.42 -5.91 9.71
N ALA A 33 0.69 -6.60 9.91
CA ALA A 33 1.15 -7.17 11.17
C ALA A 33 2.68 -7.31 11.16
N TRP A 34 3.27 -7.52 12.34
CA TRP A 34 4.70 -7.73 12.47
C TRP A 34 5.01 -9.04 13.21
N PRO A 35 4.75 -10.21 12.59
CA PRO A 35 5.07 -11.48 13.21
C PRO A 35 6.58 -11.73 13.21
N GLN A 36 7.04 -12.55 14.16
CA GLN A 36 8.46 -12.87 14.30
C GLN A 36 9.04 -13.57 13.06
N GLU A 37 8.23 -14.30 12.32
CA GLU A 37 8.61 -14.96 11.08
C GLU A 37 9.01 -13.94 10.01
N LEU A 38 8.26 -12.84 9.88
CA LEU A 38 8.56 -11.76 8.93
C LEU A 38 9.82 -11.01 9.33
N SER A 39 9.94 -10.62 10.61
CA SER A 39 11.15 -10.01 11.17
C SER A 39 12.39 -10.90 10.93
N SER A 40 12.27 -12.19 11.25
CA SER A 40 13.34 -13.16 11.03
C SER A 40 13.69 -13.32 9.55
N HIS A 41 12.69 -13.33 8.65
CA HIS A 41 12.90 -13.41 7.21
C HIS A 41 13.72 -12.21 6.68
N ILE A 42 13.41 -11.01 7.14
CA ILE A 42 14.17 -9.80 6.76
C ILE A 42 15.62 -9.90 7.26
N ARG A 43 15.79 -10.18 8.56
CA ARG A 43 17.10 -10.23 9.20
C ARG A 43 18.01 -11.33 8.67
N THR A 44 17.51 -12.56 8.56
CA THR A 44 18.33 -13.73 8.16
C THR A 44 18.71 -13.70 6.68
N ARG A 45 17.98 -12.95 5.87
CA ARG A 45 18.28 -12.76 4.44
C ARG A 45 19.07 -11.48 4.15
N GLY A 46 19.55 -10.81 5.19
CA GLY A 46 20.39 -9.62 5.06
C GLY A 46 19.69 -8.42 4.40
N LYS A 47 18.35 -8.37 4.45
CA LYS A 47 17.60 -7.25 3.90
C LYS A 47 17.76 -6.02 4.77
N LYS A 48 17.80 -4.85 4.11
CA LYS A 48 18.00 -3.55 4.73
C LYS A 48 16.77 -2.68 4.48
N PRO A 49 15.78 -2.70 5.38
CA PRO A 49 14.60 -1.84 5.26
C PRO A 49 15.00 -0.36 5.27
N LEU A 50 14.53 0.40 4.28
CA LEU A 50 14.78 1.84 4.13
C LEU A 50 13.57 2.68 4.48
N ALA A 51 12.37 2.15 4.26
CA ALA A 51 11.11 2.86 4.48
C ALA A 51 9.92 1.90 4.51
N VAL A 52 8.80 2.41 5.03
CA VAL A 52 7.47 1.85 4.84
C VAL A 52 6.65 2.79 3.96
N LEU A 53 5.89 2.24 3.03
CA LEU A 53 4.92 2.94 2.19
C LEU A 53 3.52 2.46 2.57
N LEU A 54 2.65 3.38 2.98
CA LEU A 54 1.26 3.09 3.27
C LEU A 54 0.39 3.52 2.09
N THR A 55 -0.34 2.58 1.52
CA THR A 55 -1.31 2.90 0.46
C THR A 55 -2.50 3.66 1.00
N HIS A 56 -2.92 3.33 2.22
CA HIS A 56 -3.93 4.04 2.99
C HIS A 56 -3.85 3.69 4.48
N GLY A 57 -4.68 4.32 5.30
CA GLY A 57 -4.57 4.26 6.75
C GLY A 57 -5.53 3.30 7.45
N HIS A 58 -6.26 2.41 6.79
CA HIS A 58 -7.09 1.44 7.49
C HIS A 58 -6.25 0.52 8.38
N PHE A 59 -6.84 0.11 9.51
CA PHE A 59 -6.13 -0.59 10.59
C PHE A 59 -5.39 -1.84 10.12
N ASP A 60 -5.98 -2.57 9.21
CA ASP A 60 -5.44 -3.82 8.69
C ASP A 60 -4.24 -3.64 7.75
N HIS A 61 -3.91 -2.41 7.36
CA HIS A 61 -2.69 -2.06 6.61
C HIS A 61 -1.57 -1.50 7.51
N ILE A 62 -1.88 -1.07 8.74
CA ILE A 62 -0.96 -0.29 9.57
C ILE A 62 -0.61 -0.93 10.93
N MET A 63 -1.30 -1.97 11.37
CA MET A 63 -1.12 -2.52 12.73
C MET A 63 0.26 -3.15 12.99
N GLY A 64 1.04 -3.44 11.96
CA GLY A 64 2.42 -3.92 12.09
C GLY A 64 3.44 -2.83 12.38
N LEU A 65 3.09 -1.54 12.24
CA LEU A 65 4.03 -0.42 12.33
C LEU A 65 4.77 -0.36 13.67
N ASP A 66 4.07 -0.50 14.79
CA ASP A 66 4.70 -0.41 16.11
C ASP A 66 5.76 -1.51 16.33
N GLY A 67 5.48 -2.72 15.86
CA GLY A 67 6.43 -3.82 15.93
C GLY A 67 7.63 -3.60 15.03
N LEU A 68 7.38 -3.18 13.80
CA LEU A 68 8.41 -2.89 12.81
C LEU A 68 9.33 -1.76 13.25
N LEU A 69 8.75 -0.64 13.71
CA LEU A 69 9.51 0.56 14.10
C LEU A 69 10.29 0.41 15.42
N LYS A 70 9.97 -0.60 16.23
CA LYS A 70 10.83 -0.99 17.36
C LYS A 70 12.13 -1.67 16.92
N GLU A 71 12.13 -2.33 15.76
CA GLU A 71 13.30 -3.02 15.22
C GLU A 71 14.10 -2.15 14.23
N TYR A 72 13.42 -1.26 13.48
CA TYR A 72 14.02 -0.45 12.43
C TYR A 72 13.63 1.02 12.57
N ASP A 73 14.62 1.89 12.72
CA ASP A 73 14.43 3.36 12.71
C ASP A 73 14.35 3.85 11.26
N ILE A 74 13.19 3.70 10.64
CA ILE A 74 12.95 4.04 9.24
C ILE A 74 11.71 4.92 9.07
N PRO A 75 11.66 5.79 8.06
CA PRO A 75 10.49 6.61 7.78
C PRO A 75 9.30 5.77 7.29
N VAL A 76 8.10 6.23 7.66
CA VAL A 76 6.83 5.75 7.13
C VAL A 76 6.24 6.84 6.24
N TYR A 77 5.97 6.54 4.99
CA TYR A 77 5.35 7.47 4.04
C TYR A 77 3.87 7.15 3.84
N ALA A 78 3.06 8.20 3.77
CA ALA A 78 1.65 8.14 3.37
C ALA A 78 1.33 9.37 2.53
N LEU A 79 0.22 9.36 1.78
CA LEU A 79 -0.23 10.55 1.08
C LEU A 79 -0.76 11.59 2.11
N GLU A 80 -0.56 12.88 1.85
CA GLU A 80 -0.96 13.96 2.79
C GLU A 80 -2.45 13.95 3.15
N ASN A 81 -3.30 13.55 2.19
CA ASN A 81 -4.75 13.43 2.38
C ASN A 81 -5.17 12.27 3.31
N GLU A 82 -4.26 11.37 3.66
CA GLU A 82 -4.52 10.24 4.57
C GLU A 82 -4.28 10.59 6.05
N LYS A 83 -3.78 11.79 6.32
CA LYS A 83 -3.41 12.24 7.66
C LYS A 83 -4.52 12.07 8.70
N ASP A 84 -5.73 12.49 8.38
CA ASP A 84 -6.86 12.44 9.33
C ASP A 84 -7.29 11.00 9.60
N ILE A 85 -7.17 10.13 8.60
CA ILE A 85 -7.51 8.70 8.73
C ILE A 85 -6.50 8.00 9.64
N LEU A 86 -5.21 8.20 9.43
CA LEU A 86 -4.15 7.66 10.28
C LEU A 86 -4.26 8.12 11.75
N ASN A 87 -4.77 9.31 11.99
CA ASN A 87 -4.89 9.90 13.32
C ASN A 87 -6.26 9.66 14.00
N SER A 88 -7.14 8.84 13.43
CA SER A 88 -8.49 8.61 13.97
C SER A 88 -8.85 7.12 13.92
N GLY A 89 -8.95 6.48 15.08
CA GLY A 89 -9.39 5.09 15.17
C GLY A 89 -10.78 4.82 14.60
N ARG A 90 -11.63 5.85 14.55
CA ARG A 90 -12.94 5.76 13.87
C ARG A 90 -12.79 5.76 12.35
N LEU A 91 -11.96 6.63 11.79
CA LEU A 91 -11.78 6.74 10.35
C LEU A 91 -10.94 5.58 9.80
N ASN A 92 -9.95 5.12 10.54
CA ASN A 92 -9.13 3.97 10.16
C ASN A 92 -9.75 2.62 10.56
N LEU A 93 -10.94 2.62 11.15
CA LEU A 93 -11.75 1.47 11.54
C LEU A 93 -11.19 0.64 12.70
N SER A 94 -10.06 1.00 13.31
CA SER A 94 -9.50 0.24 14.44
C SER A 94 -10.41 0.25 15.67
N ALA A 95 -11.18 1.32 15.90
CA ALA A 95 -12.17 1.38 16.97
C ALA A 95 -13.23 0.26 16.90
N MET A 96 -13.55 -0.23 15.68
CA MET A 96 -14.49 -1.35 15.48
C MET A 96 -13.91 -2.70 15.95
N MET A 97 -12.58 -2.79 16.07
CA MET A 97 -11.86 -3.98 16.55
C MET A 97 -11.70 -4.02 18.07
N GLY A 98 -12.29 -3.07 18.78
CA GLY A 98 -12.24 -2.98 20.25
C GLY A 98 -10.95 -2.38 20.82
N THR A 99 -10.00 -2.03 19.99
CA THR A 99 -8.76 -1.34 20.40
C THR A 99 -8.46 -0.23 19.40
N GLU A 100 -8.57 1.01 19.85
CA GLU A 100 -8.27 2.15 18.98
C GLU A 100 -6.76 2.24 18.75
N TYR A 101 -6.36 2.25 17.49
CA TYR A 101 -4.98 2.45 17.05
C TYR A 101 -4.88 3.69 16.17
N THR A 102 -3.87 4.53 16.38
CA THR A 102 -3.58 5.70 15.55
C THR A 102 -2.09 5.79 15.29
N PHE A 103 -1.72 6.38 14.16
CA PHE A 103 -0.33 6.56 13.79
C PHE A 103 -0.07 7.99 13.31
N SER A 104 0.72 8.77 14.06
CA SER A 104 1.03 10.18 13.76
C SER A 104 2.43 10.40 13.21
N GLY A 105 3.25 9.34 13.08
CA GLY A 105 4.66 9.40 12.69
C GLY A 105 4.92 9.44 11.17
N ALA A 106 3.88 9.56 10.33
CA ALA A 106 4.04 9.51 8.89
C ALA A 106 4.71 10.77 8.31
N ARG A 107 5.59 10.57 7.33
CA ARG A 107 6.05 11.61 6.41
C ARG A 107 5.08 11.67 5.25
N TYR A 108 4.52 12.85 5.02
CA TYR A 108 3.47 12.99 4.03
C TYR A 108 4.04 13.34 2.65
N ALA A 109 3.73 12.48 1.68
CA ALA A 109 4.01 12.70 0.27
C ALA A 109 2.83 13.40 -0.42
N LYS A 110 3.10 13.99 -1.59
CA LYS A 110 2.09 14.61 -2.44
C LYS A 110 1.81 13.77 -3.67
N ASP A 111 0.65 13.98 -4.30
CA ASP A 111 0.34 13.39 -5.60
C ASP A 111 1.43 13.75 -6.64
N GLY A 112 1.86 12.76 -7.41
CA GLY A 112 2.92 12.88 -8.40
C GLY A 112 4.35 12.96 -7.83
N GLN A 113 4.53 12.99 -6.52
CA GLN A 113 5.87 13.00 -5.92
C GLN A 113 6.61 11.70 -6.24
N ILE A 114 7.91 11.82 -6.51
CA ILE A 114 8.82 10.69 -6.68
C ILE A 114 9.57 10.47 -5.36
N LEU A 115 9.55 9.24 -4.87
CA LEU A 115 10.36 8.78 -3.74
C LEU A 115 11.50 7.92 -4.29
N ASP A 116 12.74 8.25 -3.94
CA ASP A 116 13.93 7.46 -4.31
C ASP A 116 14.26 6.51 -3.16
N LEU A 117 13.97 5.22 -3.32
CA LEU A 117 14.18 4.19 -2.29
C LEU A 117 14.76 2.92 -2.92
N GLY A 118 15.85 2.42 -2.34
CA GLY A 118 16.48 1.17 -2.75
C GLY A 118 16.87 1.10 -4.23
N GLY A 119 17.20 2.25 -4.84
CA GLY A 119 17.52 2.37 -6.26
C GLY A 119 16.30 2.42 -7.19
N ALA A 120 15.09 2.48 -6.65
CA ALA A 120 13.86 2.65 -7.43
C ALA A 120 13.31 4.08 -7.29
N GLN A 121 12.79 4.61 -8.40
CA GLN A 121 11.97 5.81 -8.42
C GLN A 121 10.50 5.42 -8.34
N ILE A 122 9.86 5.77 -7.22
CA ILE A 122 8.50 5.37 -6.88
C ILE A 122 7.60 6.58 -6.98
N ARG A 123 6.72 6.60 -7.97
CA ARG A 123 5.73 7.66 -8.14
C ARG A 123 4.52 7.41 -7.25
N VAL A 124 4.16 8.40 -6.45
CA VAL A 124 2.93 8.41 -5.65
C VAL A 124 1.78 8.85 -6.54
N ILE A 125 0.72 8.06 -6.62
CA ILE A 125 -0.48 8.36 -7.41
C ILE A 125 -1.67 8.42 -6.47
N HIS A 126 -2.26 9.59 -6.28
CA HIS A 126 -3.48 9.76 -5.48
C HIS A 126 -4.66 9.06 -6.18
N THR A 127 -5.29 8.13 -5.48
CA THR A 127 -6.42 7.33 -5.96
C THR A 127 -7.54 7.30 -4.93
N PRO A 128 -8.23 8.45 -4.71
CA PRO A 128 -9.29 8.55 -3.71
C PRO A 128 -10.50 7.69 -4.07
N GLY A 129 -11.20 7.21 -3.04
CA GLY A 129 -12.48 6.54 -3.20
C GLY A 129 -12.68 5.33 -2.29
N HIS A 130 -11.65 4.52 -1.99
CA HIS A 130 -11.70 3.59 -0.86
C HIS A 130 -11.53 4.38 0.45
N THR A 131 -10.51 5.21 0.51
CA THR A 131 -10.37 6.31 1.48
C THR A 131 -10.17 7.62 0.72
N SER A 132 -10.28 8.76 1.40
CA SER A 132 -10.09 10.08 0.78
C SER A 132 -8.62 10.37 0.42
N GLY A 133 -7.68 9.72 1.07
CA GLY A 133 -6.25 9.88 0.85
C GLY A 133 -5.55 8.62 0.33
N GLY A 134 -6.31 7.62 -0.12
CA GLY A 134 -5.75 6.41 -0.71
C GLY A 134 -4.84 6.71 -1.90
N CYS A 135 -3.73 6.00 -1.99
CA CYS A 135 -2.77 6.17 -3.08
C CYS A 135 -2.20 4.83 -3.55
N CYS A 136 -1.68 4.85 -4.76
CA CYS A 136 -0.89 3.77 -5.32
C CYS A 136 0.58 4.18 -5.45
N TYR A 137 1.48 3.21 -5.39
CA TYR A 137 2.91 3.41 -5.60
C TYR A 137 3.33 2.72 -6.88
N TYR A 138 3.79 3.50 -7.87
CA TYR A 138 4.16 3.01 -9.18
C TYR A 138 5.66 3.11 -9.43
N ILE A 139 6.27 1.99 -9.84
CA ILE A 139 7.68 1.89 -10.23
C ILE A 139 7.71 1.66 -11.75
N GLU A 140 7.82 2.73 -12.51
CA GLU A 140 7.72 2.69 -13.97
C GLU A 140 8.75 1.76 -14.61
N LYS A 141 10.01 1.88 -14.19
CA LYS A 141 11.12 1.07 -14.72
C LYS A 141 10.91 -0.45 -14.55
N GLU A 142 10.21 -0.84 -13.48
CA GLU A 142 9.94 -2.25 -13.16
C GLU A 142 8.56 -2.70 -13.68
N GLY A 143 7.71 -1.78 -14.14
CA GLY A 143 6.33 -2.07 -14.51
C GLY A 143 5.49 -2.61 -13.35
N VAL A 144 5.66 -2.03 -12.14
CA VAL A 144 5.05 -2.51 -10.89
C VAL A 144 4.18 -1.43 -10.27
N LEU A 145 2.97 -1.78 -9.88
CA LEU A 145 2.02 -0.93 -9.16
C LEU A 145 1.56 -1.62 -7.87
N PHE A 146 1.81 -1.02 -6.72
CA PHE A 146 1.15 -1.38 -5.46
C PHE A 146 -0.13 -0.56 -5.36
N SER A 147 -1.28 -1.21 -5.50
CA SER A 147 -2.58 -0.51 -5.62
C SER A 147 -3.33 -0.37 -4.30
N GLY A 148 -2.86 -0.99 -3.21
CA GLY A 148 -3.64 -1.06 -1.99
C GLY A 148 -5.07 -1.53 -2.27
N ASP A 149 -6.03 -0.83 -1.68
CA ASP A 149 -7.45 -1.13 -1.85
C ASP A 149 -8.14 -0.27 -2.94
N THR A 150 -7.36 0.13 -3.96
CA THR A 150 -7.91 0.84 -5.12
C THR A 150 -8.37 -0.15 -6.19
N LEU A 151 -7.49 -1.05 -6.65
CA LEU A 151 -7.75 -1.97 -7.75
C LEU A 151 -7.33 -3.39 -7.34
N PHE A 152 -8.24 -4.34 -7.49
CA PHE A 152 -8.05 -5.77 -7.22
C PHE A 152 -8.21 -6.60 -8.50
N HIS A 153 -7.88 -7.88 -8.43
CA HIS A 153 -8.16 -8.83 -9.52
C HIS A 153 -9.67 -8.94 -9.77
N ALA A 154 -10.13 -8.48 -10.94
CA ALA A 154 -11.53 -8.42 -11.37
C ALA A 154 -12.43 -7.71 -10.34
N SER A 155 -11.91 -6.76 -9.56
CA SER A 155 -12.66 -6.04 -8.52
C SER A 155 -12.02 -4.69 -8.20
N ILE A 156 -12.67 -3.91 -7.33
CA ILE A 156 -12.17 -2.67 -6.75
C ILE A 156 -12.44 -2.66 -5.24
N GLY A 157 -11.78 -1.76 -4.50
CA GLY A 157 -12.01 -1.58 -3.08
C GLY A 157 -13.45 -1.18 -2.77
N ARG A 158 -13.92 -1.52 -1.58
CA ARG A 158 -15.23 -1.07 -1.09
C ARG A 158 -15.21 0.43 -0.78
N THR A 159 -16.38 1.04 -0.81
CA THR A 159 -16.52 2.51 -0.71
C THR A 159 -17.58 2.95 0.29
N ASP A 160 -18.05 2.03 1.12
CA ASP A 160 -19.13 2.22 2.11
C ASP A 160 -18.61 2.56 3.52
N PHE A 161 -17.30 2.66 3.71
CA PHE A 161 -16.66 3.12 4.93
C PHE A 161 -16.53 4.66 4.99
N PRO A 162 -16.24 5.24 6.17
CA PRO A 162 -15.98 6.66 6.29
C PRO A 162 -14.97 7.14 5.26
N THR A 163 -15.23 8.29 4.64
CA THR A 163 -14.43 8.89 3.56
C THR A 163 -14.50 8.17 2.20
N GLY A 164 -15.20 7.04 2.11
CA GLY A 164 -15.37 6.29 0.87
C GLY A 164 -16.28 6.99 -0.16
N SER A 165 -16.01 6.77 -1.45
CA SER A 165 -16.81 7.30 -2.56
C SER A 165 -16.65 6.45 -3.81
N SER A 166 -17.72 5.76 -4.20
CA SER A 166 -17.71 4.88 -5.38
C SER A 166 -17.38 5.63 -6.67
N SER A 167 -17.97 6.81 -6.87
CA SER A 167 -17.71 7.60 -8.06
C SER A 167 -16.26 8.10 -8.15
N GLN A 168 -15.63 8.42 -7.01
CA GLN A 168 -14.21 8.79 -6.99
C GLN A 168 -13.32 7.58 -7.26
N LEU A 169 -13.63 6.40 -6.69
CA LEU A 169 -12.82 5.21 -6.88
C LEU A 169 -12.82 4.77 -8.36
N VAL A 170 -14.01 4.71 -8.98
CA VAL A 170 -14.13 4.39 -10.43
C VAL A 170 -13.35 5.39 -11.27
N ARG A 171 -13.44 6.69 -10.95
CA ARG A 171 -12.68 7.72 -11.64
C ARG A 171 -11.17 7.54 -11.44
N SER A 172 -10.71 7.26 -10.22
CA SER A 172 -9.31 6.99 -9.90
C SER A 172 -8.76 5.84 -10.75
N VAL A 173 -9.49 4.75 -10.86
CA VAL A 173 -9.06 3.62 -11.68
C VAL A 173 -9.00 4.01 -13.16
N LYS A 174 -10.07 4.60 -13.71
CA LYS A 174 -10.16 4.95 -15.14
C LYS A 174 -9.16 6.02 -15.58
N GLU A 175 -9.08 7.12 -14.81
CA GLU A 175 -8.33 8.32 -15.23
C GLU A 175 -6.87 8.32 -14.74
N ARG A 176 -6.51 7.46 -13.78
CA ARG A 176 -5.15 7.44 -13.23
C ARG A 176 -4.45 6.10 -13.46
N LEU A 177 -5.11 4.98 -13.20
CA LEU A 177 -4.46 3.67 -13.29
C LEU A 177 -4.52 3.10 -14.72
N PHE A 178 -5.63 3.29 -15.43
CA PHE A 178 -5.76 2.81 -16.80
C PHE A 178 -4.95 3.62 -17.83
N GLU A 179 -4.33 4.73 -17.41
CA GLU A 179 -3.31 5.43 -18.22
C GLU A 179 -1.93 4.74 -18.16
N LEU A 180 -1.73 3.81 -17.22
CA LEU A 180 -0.49 3.05 -17.14
C LEU A 180 -0.42 1.98 -18.24
N PRO A 181 0.80 1.55 -18.62
CA PRO A 181 1.00 0.49 -19.62
C PRO A 181 0.26 -0.80 -19.24
N ASP A 182 -0.29 -1.49 -20.22
CA ASP A 182 -1.09 -2.70 -20.01
C ASP A 182 -0.32 -3.84 -19.35
N GLU A 183 0.98 -3.92 -19.57
CA GLU A 183 1.90 -4.89 -18.95
C GLU A 183 2.21 -4.61 -17.49
N THR A 184 1.80 -3.46 -16.93
CA THR A 184 2.02 -3.11 -15.54
C THR A 184 1.38 -4.15 -14.62
N LYS A 185 2.20 -4.81 -13.80
CA LYS A 185 1.74 -5.75 -12.77
C LYS A 185 1.16 -4.99 -11.59
N VAL A 186 0.00 -5.43 -11.13
CA VAL A 186 -0.72 -4.83 -10.01
C VAL A 186 -0.62 -5.76 -8.79
N TYR A 187 -0.13 -5.21 -7.69
CA TYR A 187 0.02 -5.84 -6.39
C TYR A 187 -0.99 -5.22 -5.41
N PRO A 188 -2.18 -5.82 -5.24
CA PRO A 188 -3.26 -5.24 -4.45
C PRO A 188 -3.10 -5.48 -2.96
N GLY A 189 -3.82 -4.69 -2.14
CA GLY A 189 -3.89 -4.87 -0.69
C GLY A 189 -4.53 -6.19 -0.25
N HIS A 190 -5.41 -6.74 -1.06
CA HIS A 190 -6.05 -8.04 -0.86
C HIS A 190 -6.12 -8.84 -2.16
N MET A 191 -6.44 -10.13 -2.05
CA MET A 191 -6.62 -11.04 -3.18
C MET A 191 -5.33 -11.33 -3.96
N ASP A 192 -5.46 -11.78 -5.21
CA ASP A 192 -4.33 -12.13 -6.07
C ASP A 192 -3.86 -10.94 -6.90
N GLU A 193 -2.66 -11.08 -7.44
CA GLU A 193 -2.04 -10.14 -8.38
C GLU A 193 -2.82 -10.12 -9.70
N THR A 194 -2.74 -8.97 -10.40
CA THR A 194 -3.34 -8.79 -11.72
C THR A 194 -2.44 -7.89 -12.60
N SER A 195 -2.99 -7.38 -13.69
CA SER A 195 -2.32 -6.40 -14.55
C SER A 195 -3.30 -5.32 -15.02
N ILE A 196 -2.77 -4.15 -15.36
CA ILE A 196 -3.58 -3.05 -15.89
C ILE A 196 -4.35 -3.49 -17.14
N GLY A 197 -3.71 -4.21 -18.06
CA GLY A 197 -4.36 -4.69 -19.29
C GLY A 197 -5.48 -5.71 -19.04
N TYR A 198 -5.33 -6.58 -18.03
CA TYR A 198 -6.40 -7.48 -17.63
C TYR A 198 -7.60 -6.71 -17.07
N GLU A 199 -7.35 -5.75 -16.15
CA GLU A 199 -8.42 -5.00 -15.50
C GLU A 199 -9.15 -4.05 -16.47
N LYS A 200 -8.45 -3.41 -17.40
CA LYS A 200 -9.08 -2.63 -18.48
C LYS A 200 -10.10 -3.45 -19.28
N LYS A 201 -9.84 -4.73 -19.46
CA LYS A 201 -10.66 -5.60 -20.33
C LYS A 201 -11.75 -6.34 -19.58
N TYR A 202 -11.51 -6.74 -18.34
CA TYR A 202 -12.35 -7.72 -17.66
C TYR A 202 -12.91 -7.26 -16.31
N ASN A 203 -12.50 -6.11 -15.78
CA ASN A 203 -13.00 -5.64 -14.50
C ASN A 203 -14.47 -5.19 -14.64
N PRO A 204 -15.42 -5.82 -13.94
CA PRO A 204 -16.85 -5.52 -14.10
C PRO A 204 -17.30 -4.24 -13.38
N PHE A 205 -16.44 -3.60 -12.61
CA PHE A 205 -16.78 -2.44 -11.78
C PHE A 205 -16.33 -1.10 -12.38
N VAL A 206 -15.54 -1.13 -13.45
CA VAL A 206 -14.93 0.07 -14.06
C VAL A 206 -15.03 0.11 -15.57
#